data_8bbf95764dc97c38d275243ffbf38196
#
_entry.id   8bbf95764dc97c38d275243ffbf38196
#
_cell.length_a   1.000
_cell.length_b   1.000
_cell.length_c   1.000
_cell.angle_alpha   90.00
_cell.angle_beta   90.00
_cell.angle_gamma   90.00
#
_symmetry.space_group_name_H-M   'P 1'
#
loop_
_entity.id
_entity.type
_entity.pdbx_description
1 polymer ?
#
loop_
_entity_poly.entity_id
_entity_poly.type
_entity_poly.pdbx_seq_one_letter_code
_entity_poly.pdbx_strand_id
1 'polypeptide(L)'
;TVEDLVTLKEMVFKDADGNLVVPVNKDQYPELFDEQDEYDDAHTFRSGTYFDEIYHARTAYEMIHDLYNYENTHPPLGKIFISLGIRIFGMNPFGWRIIGTLFGIGMLPFLYLFGKRLFHQTWVAGVVTTLFAFDFMHFTQTRIATIDVYGTFFIMAMFYFMLRYAQTSFYDTEFKKTLIPLFLSGLMMGLGCASKWTAVYASAGLAVFFAAIMLYRYMEYRRACNNPGGSTGTIAHRHVMDVFKSNFLKTIGACVIFFIVIPGLIYLCSYIPFNDGTTDGLFTRMINNQKSMYSYHSQLEATHPYSSTWYEWPTMIRPVFYYCNTVANDMREGISAFGNPLVWWAGIFAFLYMIYLVVKKADKTALFLVFAYLVQYVP
;
A
#
# COMPACT_ATOMS: atom_id res chain seq x y z
N THR A 1 8.33 29.28 26.19
CA THR A 1 8.27 28.28 27.27
C THR A 1 7.82 26.98 26.64
N VAL A 2 8.67 25.96 26.68
CA VAL A 2 8.29 24.61 26.27
C VAL A 2 7.49 24.04 27.44
N GLU A 3 6.20 23.85 27.23
CA GLU A 3 5.30 23.30 28.26
C GLU A 3 5.34 21.77 28.29
N ASP A 4 5.99 21.13 27.31
CA ASP A 4 6.11 19.68 27.22
C ASP A 4 7.51 19.21 27.72
N LEU A 5 7.53 18.04 28.37
CA LEU A 5 8.76 17.34 28.74
C LEU A 5 9.49 16.91 27.45
N VAL A 6 10.69 17.45 27.26
CA VAL A 6 11.59 17.01 26.20
C VAL A 6 12.57 16.01 26.78
N THR A 7 12.58 14.80 26.27
CA THR A 7 13.59 13.81 26.63
C THR A 7 14.78 13.95 25.68
N LEU A 8 15.93 14.34 26.20
CA LEU A 8 17.20 14.31 25.46
C LEU A 8 17.83 12.94 25.67
N LYS A 9 18.23 12.29 24.60
CA LYS A 9 18.87 10.96 24.63
C LYS A 9 20.37 11.03 24.39
N GLU A 10 20.82 12.03 23.62
CA GLU A 10 22.22 12.20 23.30
C GLU A 10 22.55 13.70 23.22
N MET A 11 23.71 14.10 23.73
CA MET A 11 24.22 15.46 23.70
C MET A 11 25.67 15.45 23.21
N VAL A 12 25.97 16.20 22.18
CA VAL A 12 27.32 16.37 21.67
C VAL A 12 27.76 17.82 21.86
N PHE A 13 28.92 18.02 22.48
CA PHE A 13 29.56 19.32 22.61
C PHE A 13 30.80 19.37 21.72
N LYS A 14 30.98 20.49 21.02
CA LYS A 14 32.18 20.76 20.22
C LYS A 14 32.80 22.09 20.62
N ASP A 15 34.12 22.15 20.57
CA ASP A 15 34.86 23.41 20.73
C ASP A 15 34.78 24.25 19.43
N ALA A 16 35.40 25.44 19.46
CA ALA A 16 35.40 26.33 18.31
C ALA A 16 36.15 25.77 17.09
N ASP A 17 36.98 24.76 17.30
CA ASP A 17 37.74 24.08 16.25
C ASP A 17 37.04 22.80 15.75
N GLY A 18 35.86 22.48 16.31
CA GLY A 18 35.04 21.32 15.93
C GLY A 18 35.42 20.02 16.63
N ASN A 19 36.33 20.02 17.61
CA ASN A 19 36.69 18.82 18.36
C ASN A 19 35.64 18.49 19.42
N LEU A 20 35.39 17.19 19.60
CA LEU A 20 34.46 16.71 20.63
C LEU A 20 34.95 17.10 22.04
N VAL A 21 34.08 17.71 22.81
CA VAL A 21 34.31 18.07 24.21
C VAL A 21 33.37 17.23 25.07
N VAL A 22 33.94 16.34 25.85
CA VAL A 22 33.17 15.47 26.74
C VAL A 22 33.11 16.09 28.15
N PRO A 23 31.91 16.27 28.73
CA PRO A 23 31.76 16.79 30.09
C PRO A 23 32.44 15.91 31.13
N VAL A 24 33.05 16.54 32.13
CA VAL A 24 33.75 15.82 33.23
C VAL A 24 32.83 14.89 34.04
N ASN A 25 31.54 15.22 34.07
CA ASN A 25 30.51 14.47 34.78
C ASN A 25 29.68 13.55 33.90
N LYS A 26 30.16 13.16 32.71
CA LYS A 26 29.45 12.27 31.77
C LYS A 26 28.93 10.99 32.42
N ASP A 27 29.72 10.42 33.35
CA ASP A 27 29.36 9.15 33.99
C ASP A 27 28.14 9.27 34.91
N GLN A 28 27.68 10.49 35.24
CA GLN A 28 26.42 10.73 35.97
C GLN A 28 25.19 10.70 35.04
N TYR A 29 25.42 10.82 33.73
CA TYR A 29 24.38 10.87 32.73
C TYR A 29 24.78 10.01 31.52
N PRO A 30 25.01 8.70 31.70
CA PRO A 30 25.54 7.84 30.65
C PRO A 30 24.66 7.86 29.37
N GLU A 31 23.33 7.84 29.52
CA GLU A 31 22.38 7.87 28.42
C GLU A 31 22.41 9.15 27.53
N LEU A 32 23.18 10.17 27.97
CA LEU A 32 23.37 11.41 27.20
C LEU A 32 24.70 11.46 26.42
N PHE A 33 25.60 10.50 26.68
CA PHE A 33 26.98 10.55 26.18
C PHE A 33 27.52 9.17 25.77
N ASP A 34 26.67 8.17 25.56
CA ASP A 34 27.08 6.80 25.23
C ASP A 34 27.12 6.51 23.71
N GLU A 35 26.52 7.36 22.88
CA GLU A 35 26.45 7.20 21.45
C GLU A 35 27.22 8.31 20.68
N GLN A 36 28.27 8.87 21.28
CA GLN A 36 29.04 9.98 20.69
C GLN A 36 29.65 9.68 19.32
N ASP A 37 29.91 8.40 19.03
CA ASP A 37 30.47 7.94 17.75
C ASP A 37 29.42 7.90 16.63
N GLU A 38 28.13 7.92 16.97
CA GLU A 38 27.03 7.91 16.01
C GLU A 38 26.58 9.31 15.59
N TYR A 39 27.19 10.34 16.19
CA TYR A 39 26.84 11.73 15.87
C TYR A 39 27.37 12.13 14.49
N ASP A 40 26.45 12.53 13.62
CA ASP A 40 26.75 13.05 12.28
C ASP A 40 26.69 14.59 12.30
N ASP A 41 27.79 15.26 11.89
CA ASP A 41 27.88 16.73 11.84
C ASP A 41 26.86 17.36 10.87
N ALA A 42 26.47 16.61 9.87
CA ALA A 42 25.46 17.01 8.89
C ALA A 42 24.26 16.07 8.97
N HIS A 43 23.11 16.61 9.33
CA HIS A 43 21.87 15.83 9.29
C HIS A 43 21.54 15.43 7.87
N THR A 44 21.70 14.15 7.54
CA THR A 44 21.49 13.62 6.20
C THR A 44 20.36 12.59 6.19
N PHE A 45 19.95 12.14 5.00
CA PHE A 45 19.00 11.03 4.87
C PHE A 45 19.51 9.70 5.48
N ARG A 46 20.81 9.61 5.80
CA ARG A 46 21.43 8.43 6.42
C ARG A 46 21.33 8.42 7.93
N SER A 47 21.38 9.60 8.55
CA SER A 47 21.32 9.78 9.99
C SER A 47 19.93 10.19 10.51
N GLY A 48 19.08 10.74 9.65
CA GLY A 48 17.78 11.26 10.02
C GLY A 48 16.63 10.89 9.07
N THR A 49 15.49 11.48 9.37
CA THR A 49 14.29 11.40 8.52
C THR A 49 14.35 12.44 7.40
N TYR A 50 13.72 12.15 6.29
CA TYR A 50 13.52 13.10 5.20
C TYR A 50 12.09 12.99 4.67
N PHE A 51 11.56 14.07 4.09
CA PHE A 51 10.20 14.16 3.58
C PHE A 51 9.16 13.73 4.63
N ASP A 52 8.16 12.93 4.25
CA ASP A 52 7.08 12.51 5.14
C ASP A 52 7.50 11.47 6.21
N GLU A 53 8.73 10.95 6.16
CA GLU A 53 9.22 10.05 7.22
C GLU A 53 9.11 10.67 8.62
N ILE A 54 9.34 12.00 8.71
CA ILE A 54 9.28 12.70 9.99
C ILE A 54 7.92 12.53 10.68
N TYR A 55 6.85 12.52 9.91
CA TYR A 55 5.49 12.35 10.45
C TYR A 55 5.20 10.91 10.82
N HIS A 56 5.56 9.98 9.93
CA HIS A 56 5.22 8.57 10.09
C HIS A 56 6.11 7.86 11.11
N ALA A 57 7.43 8.09 11.09
CA ALA A 57 8.35 7.50 12.05
C ALA A 57 8.10 8.07 13.46
N ARG A 58 7.86 9.40 13.57
CA ARG A 58 7.48 10.03 14.82
C ARG A 58 6.20 9.40 15.40
N THR A 59 5.14 9.32 14.62
CA THR A 59 3.86 8.77 15.11
C THR A 59 3.97 7.28 15.41
N ALA A 60 4.80 6.53 14.68
CA ALA A 60 5.10 5.15 15.02
C ALA A 60 5.79 5.03 16.39
N TYR A 61 6.73 5.93 16.70
CA TYR A 61 7.35 6.02 18.01
C TYR A 61 6.34 6.42 19.11
N GLU A 62 5.50 7.42 18.84
CA GLU A 62 4.43 7.84 19.73
C GLU A 62 3.48 6.68 20.08
N MET A 63 3.11 5.84 19.10
CA MET A 63 2.30 4.64 19.32
C MET A 63 3.01 3.58 20.19
N ILE A 64 4.34 3.49 20.13
CA ILE A 64 5.13 2.57 20.96
C ILE A 64 5.07 2.97 22.43
N HIS A 65 5.10 4.27 22.69
CA HIS A 65 5.21 4.87 24.02
C HIS A 65 3.89 5.41 24.57
N ASP A 66 2.75 5.11 23.92
CA ASP A 66 1.41 5.59 24.28
C ASP A 66 1.32 7.14 24.40
N LEU A 67 2.07 7.84 23.55
CA LEU A 67 2.05 9.29 23.45
C LEU A 67 0.94 9.76 22.50
N TYR A 68 0.55 11.03 22.60
CA TYR A 68 -0.36 11.65 21.65
C TYR A 68 0.17 11.53 20.22
N ASN A 69 -0.67 11.00 19.31
CA ASN A 69 -0.27 10.77 17.94
C ASN A 69 -0.40 12.03 17.09
N TYR A 70 0.74 12.58 16.68
CA TYR A 70 0.83 13.82 15.91
C TYR A 70 0.21 13.69 14.52
N GLU A 71 0.59 12.65 13.76
CA GLU A 71 0.04 12.42 12.43
C GLU A 71 -1.22 11.56 12.54
N ASN A 72 -2.37 12.18 12.34
CA ASN A 72 -3.70 11.60 12.44
C ASN A 72 -4.54 11.76 11.17
N THR A 73 -3.93 12.19 10.06
CA THR A 73 -4.62 12.43 8.78
C THR A 73 -4.71 11.19 7.90
N HIS A 74 -4.15 10.06 8.35
CA HIS A 74 -4.20 8.77 7.69
C HIS A 74 -4.52 7.64 8.68
N PRO A 75 -5.10 6.51 8.19
CA PRO A 75 -5.36 5.35 9.05
C PRO A 75 -4.10 4.82 9.76
N PRO A 76 -4.24 4.18 10.95
CA PRO A 76 -3.09 3.87 11.80
C PRO A 76 -2.21 2.71 11.32
N LEU A 77 -2.74 1.71 10.57
CA LEU A 77 -2.06 0.42 10.35
C LEU A 77 -0.70 0.57 9.66
N GLY A 78 -0.57 1.50 8.70
CA GLY A 78 0.72 1.75 8.05
C GLY A 78 1.81 2.18 9.05
N LYS A 79 1.46 3.01 10.02
CA LYS A 79 2.35 3.46 11.10
C LYS A 79 2.64 2.34 12.11
N ILE A 80 1.68 1.44 12.34
CA ILE A 80 1.90 0.23 13.16
C ILE A 80 2.97 -0.67 12.50
N PHE A 81 2.97 -0.82 11.17
CA PHE A 81 4.04 -1.57 10.50
C PHE A 81 5.41 -0.90 10.69
N ILE A 82 5.50 0.44 10.57
CA ILE A 82 6.74 1.17 10.87
C ILE A 82 7.16 0.94 12.32
N SER A 83 6.23 0.98 13.27
CA SER A 83 6.52 0.76 14.70
C SER A 83 7.09 -0.62 14.98
N LEU A 84 6.75 -1.65 14.21
CA LEU A 84 7.36 -2.99 14.35
C LEU A 84 8.87 -2.96 14.06
N GLY A 85 9.29 -2.25 13.02
CA GLY A 85 10.71 -2.10 12.71
C GLY A 85 11.46 -1.31 13.78
N ILE A 86 10.87 -0.22 14.28
CA ILE A 86 11.43 0.57 15.38
C ILE A 86 11.55 -0.27 16.66
N ARG A 87 10.56 -1.10 17.00
CA ARG A 87 10.60 -1.99 18.18
C ARG A 87 11.72 -3.03 18.12
N ILE A 88 12.07 -3.51 16.91
CA ILE A 88 13.06 -4.57 16.73
C ILE A 88 14.47 -3.99 16.62
N PHE A 89 14.62 -2.88 15.89
CA PHE A 89 15.92 -2.35 15.47
C PHE A 89 16.24 -0.97 16.06
N GLY A 90 15.36 -0.42 16.89
CA GLY A 90 15.53 0.91 17.48
C GLY A 90 14.99 2.05 16.62
N MET A 91 14.93 3.26 17.22
CA MET A 91 14.49 4.49 16.55
C MET A 91 15.65 5.09 15.73
N ASN A 92 15.96 4.45 14.62
CA ASN A 92 17.02 4.85 13.69
C ASN A 92 16.58 4.62 12.24
N PRO A 93 17.30 5.14 11.22
CA PRO A 93 16.92 5.04 9.81
C PRO A 93 16.66 3.62 9.30
N PHE A 94 17.42 2.65 9.78
CA PHE A 94 17.17 1.24 9.47
C PHE A 94 15.86 0.76 10.09
N GLY A 95 15.62 1.07 11.36
CA GLY A 95 14.44 0.61 12.10
C GLY A 95 13.15 1.09 11.48
N TRP A 96 13.01 2.38 11.14
CA TRP A 96 11.75 2.86 10.56
C TRP A 96 11.56 2.53 9.07
N ARG A 97 12.64 2.18 8.31
CA ARG A 97 12.55 1.87 6.87
C ARG A 97 12.41 0.39 6.54
N ILE A 98 12.94 -0.51 7.38
CA ILE A 98 13.10 -1.93 7.03
C ILE A 98 11.79 -2.62 6.70
N ILE A 99 10.71 -2.40 7.45
CA ILE A 99 9.42 -3.07 7.20
C ILE A 99 8.84 -2.63 5.86
N GLY A 100 8.87 -1.33 5.53
CA GLY A 100 8.47 -0.83 4.22
C GLY A 100 9.26 -1.47 3.08
N THR A 101 10.59 -1.60 3.26
CA THR A 101 11.46 -2.28 2.30
C THR A 101 11.07 -3.74 2.11
N LEU A 102 10.74 -4.47 3.18
CA LEU A 102 10.28 -5.86 3.08
C LEU A 102 8.95 -6.00 2.34
N PHE A 103 8.02 -5.06 2.54
CA PHE A 103 6.77 -5.00 1.76
C PHE A 103 7.06 -4.72 0.27
N GLY A 104 8.00 -3.83 -0.04
CA GLY A 104 8.47 -3.59 -1.41
C GLY A 104 9.04 -4.83 -2.07
N ILE A 105 9.91 -5.57 -1.37
CA ILE A 105 10.42 -6.86 -1.84
C ILE A 105 9.26 -7.86 -2.03
N GLY A 106 8.29 -7.87 -1.11
CA GLY A 106 7.11 -8.73 -1.18
C GLY A 106 6.21 -8.46 -2.39
N MET A 107 6.26 -7.26 -3.01
CA MET A 107 5.53 -6.99 -4.26
C MET A 107 6.06 -7.80 -5.45
N LEU A 108 7.36 -8.12 -5.47
CA LEU A 108 7.98 -8.84 -6.60
C LEU A 108 7.38 -10.24 -6.83
N PRO A 109 7.22 -11.11 -5.81
CA PRO A 109 6.52 -12.38 -5.96
C PRO A 109 5.08 -12.23 -6.45
N PHE A 110 4.34 -11.23 -5.95
CA PHE A 110 2.97 -11.00 -6.44
C PHE A 110 2.97 -10.64 -7.92
N LEU A 111 3.88 -9.78 -8.36
CA LEU A 111 3.94 -9.39 -9.77
C LEU A 111 4.35 -10.56 -10.67
N TYR A 112 5.29 -11.41 -10.20
CA TYR A 112 5.62 -12.66 -10.89
C TYR A 112 4.41 -13.57 -11.03
N LEU A 113 3.64 -13.74 -9.95
CA LEU A 113 2.45 -14.56 -9.95
C LEU A 113 1.33 -13.99 -10.83
N PHE A 114 1.16 -12.67 -10.90
CA PHE A 114 0.28 -12.00 -11.85
C PHE A 114 0.70 -12.31 -13.30
N GLY A 115 1.95 -12.05 -13.64
CA GLY A 115 2.49 -12.32 -14.98
C GLY A 115 2.29 -13.78 -15.38
N LYS A 116 2.59 -14.71 -14.46
CA LYS A 116 2.40 -16.14 -14.70
C LYS A 116 0.93 -16.52 -14.97
N ARG A 117 -0.01 -15.91 -14.22
CA ARG A 117 -1.44 -16.19 -14.37
C ARG A 117 -2.08 -15.55 -15.59
N LEU A 118 -1.65 -14.34 -15.95
CA LEU A 118 -2.21 -13.60 -17.07
C LEU A 118 -1.68 -14.09 -18.41
N PHE A 119 -0.40 -14.40 -18.49
CA PHE A 119 0.27 -14.74 -19.73
C PHE A 119 0.60 -16.23 -19.88
N HIS A 120 0.47 -17.03 -18.83
CA HIS A 120 0.79 -18.46 -18.79
C HIS A 120 2.23 -18.82 -19.22
N GLN A 121 3.14 -17.84 -19.18
CA GLN A 121 4.53 -17.98 -19.62
C GLN A 121 5.49 -17.52 -18.51
N THR A 122 6.45 -18.37 -18.17
CA THR A 122 7.41 -18.10 -17.08
C THR A 122 8.36 -16.97 -17.42
N TRP A 123 8.84 -16.90 -18.68
CA TRP A 123 9.76 -15.86 -19.09
C TRP A 123 9.09 -14.47 -19.08
N VAL A 124 7.80 -14.36 -19.49
CA VAL A 124 7.04 -13.12 -19.41
C VAL A 124 6.89 -12.67 -17.97
N ALA A 125 6.55 -13.59 -17.07
CA ALA A 125 6.47 -13.29 -15.64
C ALA A 125 7.82 -12.79 -15.09
N GLY A 126 8.93 -13.42 -15.51
CA GLY A 126 10.28 -12.97 -15.16
C GLY A 126 10.58 -11.56 -15.66
N VAL A 127 10.29 -11.27 -16.93
CA VAL A 127 10.50 -9.92 -17.52
C VAL A 127 9.69 -8.86 -16.79
N VAL A 128 8.39 -9.10 -16.54
CA VAL A 128 7.51 -8.17 -15.82
C VAL A 128 8.06 -7.86 -14.44
N THR A 129 8.50 -8.90 -13.71
CA THR A 129 9.06 -8.75 -12.36
C THR A 129 10.39 -7.98 -12.39
N THR A 130 11.26 -8.27 -13.37
CA THR A 130 12.53 -7.57 -13.54
C THR A 130 12.33 -6.09 -13.87
N LEU A 131 11.42 -5.77 -14.79
CA LEU A 131 11.10 -4.38 -15.12
C LEU A 131 10.61 -3.59 -13.90
N PHE A 132 9.80 -4.20 -13.05
CA PHE A 132 9.33 -3.58 -11.82
C PHE A 132 10.43 -3.48 -10.76
N ALA A 133 11.26 -4.51 -10.60
CA ALA A 133 12.37 -4.51 -9.64
C ALA A 133 13.40 -3.41 -9.95
N PHE A 134 13.60 -3.10 -11.24
CA PHE A 134 14.48 -2.03 -11.71
C PHE A 134 13.76 -0.72 -12.05
N ASP A 135 12.50 -0.57 -11.62
CA ASP A 135 11.81 0.71 -11.67
C ASP A 135 12.30 1.61 -10.54
N PHE A 136 12.74 2.80 -10.90
CA PHE A 136 13.35 3.73 -9.93
C PHE A 136 12.34 4.24 -8.91
N MET A 137 11.06 4.41 -9.30
CA MET A 137 10.02 4.82 -8.38
C MET A 137 9.75 3.72 -7.34
N HIS A 138 9.66 2.45 -7.76
CA HIS A 138 9.54 1.33 -6.83
C HIS A 138 10.71 1.30 -5.86
N PHE A 139 11.95 1.43 -6.36
CA PHE A 139 13.15 1.44 -5.53
C PHE A 139 13.14 2.57 -4.50
N THR A 140 12.77 3.79 -4.89
CA THR A 140 12.75 4.97 -4.01
C THR A 140 11.62 4.87 -2.99
N GLN A 141 10.39 4.54 -3.44
CA GLN A 141 9.21 4.47 -2.59
C GLN A 141 9.25 3.35 -1.55
N THR A 142 9.99 2.30 -1.79
CA THR A 142 10.10 1.17 -0.85
C THR A 142 11.21 1.36 0.17
N ARG A 143 12.03 2.39 0.06
CA ARG A 143 13.13 2.71 0.97
C ARG A 143 12.86 3.91 1.88
N ILE A 144 11.78 4.62 1.67
CA ILE A 144 11.30 5.70 2.53
C ILE A 144 10.23 5.16 3.49
N ALA A 145 10.23 5.61 4.75
CA ALA A 145 9.24 5.18 5.73
C ALA A 145 7.93 5.95 5.58
N THR A 146 7.25 5.74 4.46
CA THR A 146 5.88 6.23 4.23
C THR A 146 4.88 5.10 4.21
N ILE A 147 3.60 5.43 4.38
CA ILE A 147 2.53 4.43 4.41
C ILE A 147 2.10 3.95 3.02
N ASP A 148 2.60 4.58 1.96
CA ASP A 148 2.26 4.28 0.56
C ASP A 148 2.59 2.85 0.15
N VAL A 149 3.75 2.37 0.57
CA VAL A 149 4.22 1.02 0.23
C VAL A 149 3.27 -0.07 0.73
N TYR A 150 2.73 0.10 1.94
CA TYR A 150 1.77 -0.87 2.51
C TYR A 150 0.44 -0.85 1.75
N GLY A 151 -0.10 0.36 1.49
CA GLY A 151 -1.32 0.51 0.68
C GLY A 151 -1.18 -0.15 -0.69
N THR A 152 -0.11 0.13 -1.41
CA THR A 152 0.18 -0.43 -2.73
C THR A 152 0.32 -1.96 -2.70
N PHE A 153 1.05 -2.50 -1.73
CA PHE A 153 1.19 -3.95 -1.55
C PHE A 153 -0.18 -4.64 -1.39
N PHE A 154 -1.01 -4.12 -0.50
CA PHE A 154 -2.33 -4.70 -0.24
C PHE A 154 -3.29 -4.54 -1.42
N ILE A 155 -3.22 -3.43 -2.16
CA ILE A 155 -3.97 -3.25 -3.40
C ILE A 155 -3.57 -4.32 -4.43
N MET A 156 -2.28 -4.54 -4.65
CA MET A 156 -1.80 -5.61 -5.53
C MET A 156 -2.32 -6.98 -5.08
N ALA A 157 -2.20 -7.29 -3.79
CA ALA A 157 -2.58 -8.57 -3.24
C ALA A 157 -4.10 -8.83 -3.34
N MET A 158 -4.96 -7.84 -3.05
CA MET A 158 -6.41 -8.02 -3.15
C MET A 158 -6.87 -8.28 -4.59
N PHE A 159 -6.31 -7.58 -5.58
CA PHE A 159 -6.61 -7.82 -7.01
C PHE A 159 -6.05 -9.17 -7.48
N TYR A 160 -4.89 -9.58 -7.00
CA TYR A 160 -4.34 -10.91 -7.30
C TYR A 160 -5.27 -12.03 -6.83
N PHE A 161 -5.75 -11.95 -5.59
CA PHE A 161 -6.63 -12.96 -5.07
C PHE A 161 -8.03 -12.92 -5.70
N MET A 162 -8.54 -11.75 -6.07
CA MET A 162 -9.79 -11.64 -6.84
C MET A 162 -9.64 -12.23 -8.24
N LEU A 163 -8.51 -12.01 -8.91
CA LEU A 163 -8.21 -12.67 -10.19
C LEU A 163 -8.16 -14.20 -10.03
N ARG A 164 -7.55 -14.70 -8.96
CA ARG A 164 -7.60 -16.14 -8.64
C ARG A 164 -9.02 -16.64 -8.49
N TYR A 165 -9.86 -15.89 -7.78
CA TYR A 165 -11.28 -16.22 -7.64
C TYR A 165 -12.01 -16.23 -9.00
N ALA A 166 -11.75 -15.24 -9.85
CA ALA A 166 -12.32 -15.16 -11.20
C ALA A 166 -11.96 -16.37 -12.08
N GLN A 167 -10.74 -16.87 -11.95
CA GLN A 167 -10.22 -18.03 -12.72
C GLN A 167 -10.62 -19.40 -12.13
N THR A 168 -11.19 -19.42 -10.91
CA THR A 168 -11.63 -20.67 -10.28
C THR A 168 -13.02 -21.04 -10.80
N SER A 169 -13.20 -22.31 -11.18
CA SER A 169 -14.51 -22.79 -11.62
C SER A 169 -15.53 -22.64 -10.51
N PHE A 170 -16.68 -22.06 -10.83
CA PHE A 170 -17.78 -21.84 -9.91
C PHE A 170 -18.67 -23.08 -9.72
N TYR A 171 -18.59 -24.01 -10.65
CA TYR A 171 -19.46 -25.15 -10.73
C TYR A 171 -18.78 -26.47 -10.36
N ASP A 172 -17.52 -26.67 -10.77
CA ASP A 172 -16.80 -27.93 -10.58
C ASP A 172 -15.83 -27.91 -9.41
N THR A 173 -15.45 -26.74 -8.91
CA THR A 173 -14.58 -26.64 -7.75
C THR A 173 -15.40 -26.78 -6.46
N GLU A 174 -14.89 -27.56 -5.50
CA GLU A 174 -15.46 -27.62 -4.16
C GLU A 174 -15.67 -26.20 -3.61
N PHE A 175 -16.90 -25.90 -3.18
CA PHE A 175 -17.30 -24.54 -2.79
C PHE A 175 -16.35 -23.90 -1.76
N LYS A 176 -15.92 -24.66 -0.76
CA LYS A 176 -14.97 -24.16 0.27
C LYS A 176 -13.65 -23.69 -0.34
N LYS A 177 -13.17 -24.36 -1.39
CA LYS A 177 -11.92 -23.99 -2.08
C LYS A 177 -12.09 -22.69 -2.89
N THR A 178 -13.29 -22.40 -3.40
CA THR A 178 -13.55 -21.12 -4.08
C THR A 178 -13.54 -19.94 -3.12
N LEU A 179 -13.88 -20.16 -1.84
CA LEU A 179 -13.91 -19.12 -0.82
C LEU A 179 -12.50 -18.65 -0.39
N ILE A 180 -11.47 -19.50 -0.50
CA ILE A 180 -10.11 -19.16 -0.05
C ILE A 180 -9.58 -17.90 -0.75
N PRO A 181 -9.52 -17.81 -2.10
CA PRO A 181 -9.06 -16.61 -2.75
C PRO A 181 -10.00 -15.41 -2.50
N LEU A 182 -11.27 -15.63 -2.34
CA LEU A 182 -12.24 -14.57 -2.03
C LEU A 182 -11.99 -14.00 -0.62
N PHE A 183 -11.79 -14.85 0.37
CA PHE A 183 -11.41 -14.47 1.73
C PHE A 183 -10.09 -13.68 1.76
N LEU A 184 -9.05 -14.20 1.08
CA LEU A 184 -7.75 -13.52 1.01
C LEU A 184 -7.85 -12.15 0.33
N SER A 185 -8.70 -12.01 -0.69
CA SER A 185 -8.97 -10.72 -1.31
C SER A 185 -9.58 -9.72 -0.32
N GLY A 186 -10.60 -10.13 0.44
CA GLY A 186 -11.24 -9.30 1.47
C GLY A 186 -10.30 -8.95 2.63
N LEU A 187 -9.48 -9.91 3.07
CA LEU A 187 -8.45 -9.69 4.10
C LEU A 187 -7.44 -8.62 3.65
N MET A 188 -6.90 -8.75 2.43
CA MET A 188 -5.96 -7.76 1.88
C MET A 188 -6.62 -6.40 1.69
N MET A 189 -7.89 -6.37 1.26
CA MET A 189 -8.67 -5.13 1.19
C MET A 189 -8.76 -4.44 2.56
N GLY A 190 -9.09 -5.17 3.63
CA GLY A 190 -9.16 -4.63 4.98
C GLY A 190 -7.83 -4.06 5.47
N LEU A 191 -6.74 -4.79 5.27
CA LEU A 191 -5.38 -4.33 5.61
C LEU A 191 -4.98 -3.10 4.80
N GLY A 192 -5.32 -3.05 3.52
CA GLY A 192 -5.07 -1.90 2.67
C GLY A 192 -5.82 -0.64 3.14
N CYS A 193 -7.14 -0.75 3.37
CA CYS A 193 -7.97 0.36 3.84
C CYS A 193 -7.52 0.89 5.20
N ALA A 194 -7.08 0.01 6.10
CA ALA A 194 -6.54 0.40 7.39
C ALA A 194 -5.14 1.02 7.32
N SER A 195 -4.42 0.85 6.19
CA SER A 195 -3.09 1.44 5.96
C SER A 195 -3.15 2.79 5.26
N LYS A 196 -3.95 2.91 4.19
CA LYS A 196 -4.11 4.16 3.42
C LYS A 196 -5.46 4.21 2.68
N TRP A 197 -6.11 5.37 2.65
CA TRP A 197 -7.42 5.54 2.01
C TRP A 197 -7.40 5.32 0.48
N THR A 198 -6.26 5.39 -0.18
CA THR A 198 -6.17 5.00 -1.60
C THR A 198 -6.67 3.58 -1.86
N ALA A 199 -6.56 2.68 -0.87
CA ALA A 199 -7.11 1.34 -0.96
C ALA A 199 -8.66 1.32 -0.93
N VAL A 200 -9.32 2.35 -0.41
CA VAL A 200 -10.80 2.47 -0.45
C VAL A 200 -11.27 2.68 -1.89
N TYR A 201 -10.60 3.54 -2.66
CA TYR A 201 -10.89 3.73 -4.09
C TYR A 201 -10.65 2.44 -4.87
N ALA A 202 -9.52 1.78 -4.60
CA ALA A 202 -9.21 0.47 -5.16
C ALA A 202 -10.29 -0.58 -4.84
N SER A 203 -10.86 -0.51 -3.62
CA SER A 203 -11.92 -1.44 -3.18
C SER A 203 -13.23 -1.22 -3.94
N ALA A 204 -13.55 0.01 -4.31
CA ALA A 204 -14.69 0.27 -5.19
C ALA A 204 -14.51 -0.42 -6.56
N GLY A 205 -13.31 -0.32 -7.15
CA GLY A 205 -12.98 -1.07 -8.37
C GLY A 205 -13.01 -2.58 -8.17
N LEU A 206 -12.51 -3.07 -7.04
CA LEU A 206 -12.58 -4.50 -6.72
C LEU A 206 -14.05 -4.99 -6.67
N ALA A 207 -14.97 -4.18 -6.12
CA ALA A 207 -16.39 -4.49 -6.10
C ALA A 207 -17.00 -4.54 -7.50
N VAL A 208 -16.62 -3.61 -8.38
CA VAL A 208 -17.04 -3.62 -9.80
C VAL A 208 -16.51 -4.87 -10.50
N PHE A 209 -15.26 -5.24 -10.26
CA PHE A 209 -14.67 -6.46 -10.84
C PHE A 209 -15.39 -7.72 -10.33
N PHE A 210 -15.67 -7.81 -9.03
CA PHE A 210 -16.48 -8.90 -8.46
C PHE A 210 -17.87 -8.96 -9.08
N ALA A 211 -18.55 -7.82 -9.21
CA ALA A 211 -19.87 -7.76 -9.84
C ALA A 211 -19.83 -8.25 -11.31
N ALA A 212 -18.79 -7.88 -12.07
CA ALA A 212 -18.59 -8.37 -13.43
C ALA A 212 -18.39 -9.90 -13.48
N ILE A 213 -17.63 -10.47 -12.54
CA ILE A 213 -17.46 -11.93 -12.41
C ILE A 213 -18.81 -12.59 -12.14
N MET A 214 -19.59 -12.06 -11.19
CA MET A 214 -20.89 -12.64 -10.84
C MET A 214 -21.92 -12.49 -11.97
N LEU A 215 -21.88 -11.37 -12.70
CA LEU A 215 -22.71 -11.18 -13.89
C LEU A 215 -22.35 -12.19 -15.00
N TYR A 216 -21.06 -12.43 -15.23
CA TYR A 216 -20.63 -13.45 -16.20
C TYR A 216 -21.15 -14.84 -15.82
N ARG A 217 -21.04 -15.25 -14.55
CA ARG A 217 -21.57 -16.52 -14.04
C ARG A 217 -23.09 -16.60 -14.15
N TYR A 218 -23.79 -15.48 -13.92
CA TYR A 218 -25.24 -15.40 -14.14
C TYR A 218 -25.61 -15.57 -15.62
N MET A 219 -24.84 -14.99 -16.53
CA MET A 219 -25.05 -15.19 -17.96
C MET A 219 -24.83 -16.65 -18.40
N GLU A 220 -23.87 -17.35 -17.82
CA GLU A 220 -23.66 -18.79 -18.03
C GLU A 220 -24.90 -19.58 -17.54
N TYR A 221 -25.39 -19.27 -16.35
CA TYR A 221 -26.63 -19.86 -15.83
C TYR A 221 -27.84 -19.61 -16.75
N ARG A 222 -28.03 -18.39 -17.25
CA ARG A 222 -29.11 -18.05 -18.18
C ARG A 222 -29.00 -18.83 -19.50
N ARG A 223 -27.79 -18.99 -20.03
CA ARG A 223 -27.55 -19.83 -21.21
C ARG A 223 -27.89 -21.29 -20.95
N ALA A 224 -27.54 -21.82 -19.79
CA ALA A 224 -27.87 -23.18 -19.39
C ALA A 224 -29.39 -23.38 -19.29
N CYS A 225 -30.12 -22.43 -18.72
CA CYS A 225 -31.60 -22.47 -18.67
C CYS A 225 -32.25 -22.47 -20.06
N ASN A 226 -31.68 -21.74 -21.02
CA ASN A 226 -32.20 -21.65 -22.39
C ASN A 226 -31.86 -22.90 -23.22
N ASN A 227 -30.86 -23.70 -22.86
CA ASN A 227 -30.47 -24.93 -23.54
C ASN A 227 -30.05 -26.02 -22.51
N PRO A 228 -31.02 -26.64 -21.82
CA PRO A 228 -30.71 -27.60 -20.74
C PRO A 228 -29.95 -28.85 -21.13
N GLY A 229 -30.01 -29.24 -22.42
CA GLY A 229 -29.30 -30.40 -22.98
C GLY A 229 -27.88 -30.09 -23.44
N GLY A 230 -27.46 -28.82 -23.40
CA GLY A 230 -26.14 -28.37 -23.84
C GLY A 230 -25.06 -28.47 -22.79
N SER A 231 -23.90 -27.92 -23.14
CA SER A 231 -22.76 -27.78 -22.21
C SER A 231 -22.03 -26.44 -22.43
N THR A 232 -21.33 -25.98 -21.39
CA THR A 232 -20.36 -24.87 -21.46
C THR A 232 -18.99 -25.46 -21.19
N GLY A 233 -18.19 -25.61 -22.23
CA GLY A 233 -16.95 -26.40 -22.16
C GLY A 233 -17.26 -27.86 -21.79
N THR A 234 -16.66 -28.33 -20.70
CA THR A 234 -16.86 -29.71 -20.18
C THR A 234 -18.05 -29.82 -19.22
N ILE A 235 -18.71 -28.69 -18.83
CA ILE A 235 -19.73 -28.63 -17.79
C ILE A 235 -21.12 -28.75 -18.41
N ALA A 236 -21.89 -29.76 -18.01
CA ALA A 236 -23.27 -29.94 -18.45
C ALA A 236 -24.16 -28.79 -17.91
N HIS A 237 -25.05 -28.25 -18.75
CA HIS A 237 -25.93 -27.16 -18.37
C HIS A 237 -26.87 -27.52 -17.20
N ARG A 238 -27.29 -28.79 -17.07
CA ARG A 238 -28.06 -29.25 -15.92
C ARG A 238 -27.31 -29.02 -14.62
N HIS A 239 -26.02 -29.37 -14.56
CA HIS A 239 -25.19 -29.14 -13.39
C HIS A 239 -25.05 -27.65 -13.06
N VAL A 240 -24.87 -26.79 -14.07
CA VAL A 240 -24.85 -25.33 -13.88
C VAL A 240 -26.17 -24.85 -13.23
N MET A 241 -27.32 -25.35 -13.69
CA MET A 241 -28.64 -24.98 -13.16
C MET A 241 -28.82 -25.40 -11.71
N ASP A 242 -28.39 -26.62 -11.36
CA ASP A 242 -28.52 -27.20 -10.02
C ASP A 242 -27.66 -26.47 -8.99
N VAL A 243 -26.43 -26.10 -9.35
CA VAL A 243 -25.42 -25.56 -8.43
C VAL A 243 -25.49 -24.04 -8.28
N PHE A 244 -25.85 -23.31 -9.35
CA PHE A 244 -25.72 -21.85 -9.42
C PHE A 244 -26.39 -21.12 -8.25
N LYS A 245 -27.67 -21.34 -8.00
CA LYS A 245 -28.44 -20.59 -7.00
C LYS A 245 -27.85 -20.77 -5.59
N SER A 246 -27.50 -22.02 -5.23
CA SER A 246 -26.91 -22.33 -3.93
C SER A 246 -25.54 -21.66 -3.77
N ASN A 247 -24.65 -21.80 -4.75
CA ASN A 247 -23.33 -21.20 -4.68
C ASN A 247 -23.37 -19.67 -4.73
N PHE A 248 -24.32 -19.10 -5.51
CA PHE A 248 -24.50 -17.65 -5.55
C PHE A 248 -24.88 -17.08 -4.19
N LEU A 249 -25.91 -17.61 -3.54
CA LEU A 249 -26.36 -17.13 -2.24
C LEU A 249 -25.28 -17.30 -1.15
N LYS A 250 -24.63 -18.46 -1.12
CA LYS A 250 -23.51 -18.72 -0.19
C LYS A 250 -22.34 -17.78 -0.42
N THR A 251 -22.01 -17.47 -1.69
CA THR A 251 -20.94 -16.52 -2.02
C THR A 251 -21.30 -15.12 -1.54
N ILE A 252 -22.51 -14.63 -1.80
CA ILE A 252 -22.95 -13.31 -1.33
C ILE A 252 -22.92 -13.24 0.20
N GLY A 253 -23.42 -14.29 0.90
CA GLY A 253 -23.31 -14.38 2.36
C GLY A 253 -21.87 -14.33 2.87
N ALA A 254 -20.95 -15.06 2.22
CA ALA A 254 -19.54 -15.03 2.55
C ALA A 254 -18.91 -13.64 2.29
N CYS A 255 -19.33 -12.93 1.23
CA CYS A 255 -18.85 -11.58 0.93
C CYS A 255 -19.19 -10.58 2.04
N VAL A 256 -20.33 -10.69 2.71
CA VAL A 256 -20.65 -9.84 3.87
C VAL A 256 -19.58 -9.99 4.95
N ILE A 257 -19.19 -11.24 5.24
CA ILE A 257 -18.15 -11.51 6.25
C ILE A 257 -16.78 -11.02 5.75
N PHE A 258 -16.39 -11.36 4.51
CA PHE A 258 -15.04 -11.14 4.00
C PHE A 258 -14.76 -9.69 3.62
N PHE A 259 -15.76 -8.94 3.13
CA PHE A 259 -15.58 -7.58 2.62
C PHE A 259 -16.23 -6.48 3.48
N ILE A 260 -16.96 -6.84 4.54
CA ILE A 260 -17.55 -5.87 5.48
C ILE A 260 -17.06 -6.15 6.89
N VAL A 261 -17.36 -7.34 7.45
CA VAL A 261 -17.09 -7.62 8.86
C VAL A 261 -15.58 -7.67 9.13
N ILE A 262 -14.83 -8.47 8.37
CA ILE A 262 -13.39 -8.62 8.58
C ILE A 262 -12.64 -7.30 8.33
N PRO A 263 -12.83 -6.56 7.22
CA PRO A 263 -12.23 -5.25 7.04
C PRO A 263 -12.59 -4.26 8.14
N GLY A 264 -13.86 -4.23 8.58
CA GLY A 264 -14.31 -3.38 9.67
C GLY A 264 -13.61 -3.69 10.99
N LEU A 265 -13.43 -4.97 11.31
CA LEU A 265 -12.69 -5.41 12.50
C LEU A 265 -11.20 -5.04 12.40
N ILE A 266 -10.55 -5.28 11.26
CA ILE A 266 -9.15 -4.90 11.03
C ILE A 266 -8.99 -3.40 11.22
N TYR A 267 -9.88 -2.61 10.61
CA TYR A 267 -9.86 -1.17 10.71
C TYR A 267 -10.02 -0.70 12.16
N LEU A 268 -11.01 -1.21 12.88
CA LEU A 268 -11.22 -0.91 14.30
C LEU A 268 -10.00 -1.30 15.15
N CYS A 269 -9.47 -2.52 14.97
CA CYS A 269 -8.32 -3.00 15.73
C CYS A 269 -7.04 -2.17 15.47
N SER A 270 -6.90 -1.56 14.28
CA SER A 270 -5.77 -0.68 13.99
C SER A 270 -5.73 0.57 14.89
N TYR A 271 -6.85 0.95 15.48
CA TYR A 271 -6.94 2.07 16.42
C TYR A 271 -6.54 1.72 17.87
N ILE A 272 -6.22 0.46 18.18
CA ILE A 272 -5.81 0.07 19.55
C ILE A 272 -4.59 0.88 20.04
N PRO A 273 -3.48 1.04 19.29
CA PRO A 273 -2.35 1.84 19.72
C PRO A 273 -2.49 3.34 19.38
N PHE A 274 -3.61 3.76 18.82
CA PHE A 274 -3.82 5.16 18.43
C PHE A 274 -4.28 5.99 19.63
N ASN A 275 -3.48 6.97 20.05
CA ASN A 275 -3.74 7.88 21.14
C ASN A 275 -4.03 9.31 20.63
N ASP A 276 -5.28 9.75 20.77
CA ASP A 276 -5.75 11.09 20.40
C ASP A 276 -5.84 12.04 21.61
N GLY A 277 -5.30 11.63 22.76
CA GLY A 277 -5.34 12.41 24.01
C GLY A 277 -6.71 12.38 24.71
N THR A 278 -7.69 11.64 24.18
CA THR A 278 -9.02 11.51 24.80
C THR A 278 -9.15 10.19 25.57
N THR A 279 -10.12 10.14 26.48
CA THR A 279 -10.51 8.92 27.22
C THR A 279 -11.64 8.16 26.51
N ASP A 280 -11.94 8.52 25.26
CA ASP A 280 -13.01 7.91 24.49
C ASP A 280 -12.77 6.42 24.22
N GLY A 281 -13.87 5.66 24.10
CA GLY A 281 -13.81 4.26 23.72
C GLY A 281 -13.28 4.10 22.27
N LEU A 282 -12.68 2.95 21.97
CA LEU A 282 -12.01 2.63 20.71
C LEU A 282 -12.87 2.96 19.45
N PHE A 283 -14.16 2.63 19.48
CA PHE A 283 -15.06 2.90 18.35
C PHE A 283 -15.28 4.41 18.15
N THR A 284 -15.51 5.15 19.24
CA THR A 284 -15.71 6.62 19.20
C THR A 284 -14.44 7.31 18.68
N ARG A 285 -13.28 6.92 19.17
CA ARG A 285 -11.98 7.42 18.72
C ARG A 285 -11.78 7.19 17.22
N MET A 286 -12.06 5.99 16.74
CA MET A 286 -12.02 5.68 15.30
C MET A 286 -12.96 6.61 14.51
N ILE A 287 -14.22 6.75 14.91
CA ILE A 287 -15.20 7.58 14.19
C ILE A 287 -14.80 9.07 14.20
N ASN A 288 -14.31 9.57 15.33
CA ASN A 288 -13.86 10.96 15.43
C ASN A 288 -12.66 11.22 14.52
N ASN A 289 -11.71 10.29 14.48
CA ASN A 289 -10.57 10.41 13.57
C ASN A 289 -11.00 10.33 12.09
N GLN A 290 -12.01 9.49 11.71
CA GLN A 290 -12.54 9.49 10.34
C GLN A 290 -13.10 10.87 9.94
N LYS A 291 -13.85 11.52 10.84
CA LYS A 291 -14.39 12.87 10.60
C LYS A 291 -13.26 13.89 10.43
N SER A 292 -12.23 13.81 11.28
CA SER A 292 -11.05 14.67 11.22
C SER A 292 -10.30 14.50 9.91
N MET A 293 -10.02 13.24 9.52
CA MET A 293 -9.35 12.91 8.25
C MET A 293 -10.14 13.43 7.05
N TYR A 294 -11.46 13.19 7.03
CA TYR A 294 -12.31 13.68 5.95
C TYR A 294 -12.31 15.22 5.88
N SER A 295 -12.47 15.91 7.01
CA SER A 295 -12.41 17.37 7.08
C SER A 295 -11.07 17.91 6.58
N TYR A 296 -9.96 17.30 7.03
CA TYR A 296 -8.62 17.69 6.59
C TYR A 296 -8.47 17.57 5.07
N HIS A 297 -8.76 16.41 4.49
CA HIS A 297 -8.57 16.18 3.06
C HIS A 297 -9.55 16.94 2.17
N SER A 298 -10.77 17.20 2.64
CA SER A 298 -11.78 17.95 1.86
C SER A 298 -11.58 19.47 1.88
N GLN A 299 -10.84 19.98 2.87
CA GLN A 299 -10.58 21.42 3.04
C GLN A 299 -9.14 21.82 2.73
N LEU A 300 -8.32 20.85 2.29
CA LEU A 300 -6.91 21.10 2.00
C LEU A 300 -6.78 21.93 0.70
N GLU A 301 -6.45 23.21 0.85
CA GLU A 301 -6.15 24.13 -0.26
C GLU A 301 -4.65 24.41 -0.39
N ALA A 302 -3.81 23.44 0.02
CA ALA A 302 -2.37 23.61 -0.05
C ALA A 302 -1.89 23.69 -1.49
N THR A 303 -1.23 24.80 -1.84
CA THR A 303 -0.57 24.98 -3.13
C THR A 303 0.93 24.77 -2.98
N HIS A 304 1.51 24.01 -3.90
CA HIS A 304 2.95 23.84 -3.95
C HIS A 304 3.47 24.26 -5.33
N PRO A 305 4.52 25.10 -5.44
CA PRO A 305 5.01 25.60 -6.72
C PRO A 305 5.50 24.50 -7.66
N TYR A 306 5.84 23.34 -7.10
CA TYR A 306 6.28 22.15 -7.82
C TYR A 306 5.18 21.05 -7.91
N SER A 307 3.90 21.42 -7.74
CA SER A 307 2.80 20.47 -7.92
C SER A 307 2.67 20.03 -9.38
N SER A 308 2.21 18.82 -9.60
CA SER A 308 1.88 18.26 -10.92
C SER A 308 0.39 17.98 -11.02
N THR A 309 -0.17 18.15 -12.23
CA THR A 309 -1.53 17.75 -12.53
C THR A 309 -1.58 16.26 -12.84
N TRP A 310 -2.73 15.61 -12.61
CA TRP A 310 -2.89 14.17 -12.77
C TRP A 310 -2.53 13.65 -14.18
N TYR A 311 -2.76 14.44 -15.24
CA TYR A 311 -2.41 14.06 -16.62
C TYR A 311 -0.91 14.17 -16.95
N GLU A 312 -0.13 14.83 -16.09
CA GLU A 312 1.34 14.89 -16.22
C GLU A 312 2.03 13.64 -15.65
N TRP A 313 1.34 12.86 -14.78
CA TRP A 313 1.94 11.72 -14.10
C TRP A 313 2.45 10.62 -15.06
N PRO A 314 1.70 10.20 -16.11
CA PRO A 314 2.19 9.15 -17.02
C PRO A 314 3.48 9.53 -17.75
N THR A 315 3.73 10.81 -17.94
CA THR A 315 4.93 11.32 -18.62
C THR A 315 6.05 11.72 -17.67
N MET A 316 5.79 11.72 -16.35
CA MET A 316 6.74 12.09 -15.29
C MET A 316 7.36 13.48 -15.49
N ILE A 317 6.58 14.47 -15.93
CA ILE A 317 7.08 15.85 -16.18
C ILE A 317 7.61 16.48 -14.90
N ARG A 318 6.97 16.18 -13.75
CA ARG A 318 7.40 16.67 -12.43
C ARG A 318 7.48 15.51 -11.44
N PRO A 319 8.60 14.77 -11.38
CA PRO A 319 8.80 13.71 -10.41
C PRO A 319 8.90 14.31 -8.99
N VAL A 320 8.44 13.56 -8.00
CA VAL A 320 8.49 14.02 -6.61
C VAL A 320 9.95 14.07 -6.15
N PHE A 321 10.34 15.21 -5.58
CA PHE A 321 11.67 15.45 -5.06
C PHE A 321 11.65 15.36 -3.54
N TYR A 322 12.19 14.28 -2.99
CA TYR A 322 12.08 13.95 -1.57
C TYR A 322 13.17 14.57 -0.71
N TYR A 323 14.37 14.74 -1.26
CA TYR A 323 15.51 15.19 -0.49
C TYR A 323 16.50 15.94 -1.38
N CYS A 324 17.05 17.02 -0.87
CA CYS A 324 18.17 17.75 -1.46
C CYS A 324 19.05 18.29 -0.36
N ASN A 325 20.33 18.03 -0.45
CA ASN A 325 21.34 18.59 0.43
C ASN A 325 22.52 19.10 -0.38
N THR A 326 23.18 20.15 0.10
CA THR A 326 24.44 20.63 -0.46
C THR A 326 25.57 20.02 0.34
N VAL A 327 26.33 19.15 -0.28
CA VAL A 327 27.57 18.58 0.25
C VAL A 327 28.72 19.55 -0.11
N ALA A 328 29.91 19.36 0.38
CA ALA A 328 31.05 20.25 0.13
C ALA A 328 31.25 20.60 -1.35
N ASN A 329 31.81 21.78 -1.67
CA ASN A 329 32.25 22.23 -3.01
C ASN A 329 31.12 22.30 -4.07
N ASP A 330 29.96 22.87 -3.75
CA ASP A 330 28.80 23.01 -4.66
C ASP A 330 28.21 21.68 -5.19
N MET A 331 28.66 20.54 -4.66
CA MET A 331 28.03 19.25 -4.96
C MET A 331 26.70 19.13 -4.22
N ARG A 332 25.69 18.64 -4.94
CA ARG A 332 24.37 18.38 -4.37
C ARG A 332 24.06 16.88 -4.42
N GLU A 333 23.50 16.37 -3.36
CA GLU A 333 22.87 15.06 -3.34
C GLU A 333 21.36 15.21 -3.29
N GLY A 334 20.63 14.29 -3.91
CA GLY A 334 19.18 14.35 -3.93
C GLY A 334 18.53 12.98 -4.10
N ILE A 335 17.31 12.86 -3.59
CA ILE A 335 16.48 11.68 -3.77
C ILE A 335 15.20 12.12 -4.49
N SER A 336 14.93 11.53 -5.65
CA SER A 336 13.74 11.82 -6.44
C SER A 336 13.02 10.53 -6.79
N ALA A 337 11.70 10.52 -6.64
CA ALA A 337 10.84 9.42 -7.05
C ALA A 337 10.37 9.65 -8.49
N PHE A 338 11.02 9.00 -9.44
CA PHE A 338 10.57 8.96 -10.83
C PHE A 338 10.66 7.51 -11.35
N GLY A 339 9.75 7.16 -12.25
CA GLY A 339 9.75 5.82 -12.84
C GLY A 339 10.89 5.64 -13.85
N ASN A 340 11.25 4.40 -14.13
CA ASN A 340 12.18 4.10 -15.21
C ASN A 340 11.58 4.57 -16.55
N PRO A 341 12.20 5.51 -17.28
CA PRO A 341 11.63 6.06 -18.52
C PRO A 341 11.26 5.00 -19.57
N LEU A 342 12.07 3.96 -19.69
CA LEU A 342 11.80 2.85 -20.61
C LEU A 342 10.47 2.15 -20.27
N VAL A 343 10.22 1.93 -18.97
CA VAL A 343 9.00 1.25 -18.51
C VAL A 343 7.79 2.18 -18.63
N TRP A 344 7.92 3.42 -18.18
CA TRP A 344 6.81 4.35 -18.09
C TRP A 344 6.38 4.88 -19.46
N TRP A 345 7.31 5.32 -20.30
CA TRP A 345 6.96 5.85 -21.62
C TRP A 345 6.53 4.74 -22.59
N ALA A 346 7.23 3.59 -22.58
CA ALA A 346 6.76 2.42 -23.34
C ALA A 346 5.41 1.91 -22.81
N GLY A 347 5.16 2.07 -21.50
CA GLY A 347 3.89 1.74 -20.84
C GLY A 347 2.69 2.50 -21.42
N ILE A 348 2.87 3.76 -21.86
CA ILE A 348 1.80 4.53 -22.53
C ILE A 348 1.38 3.82 -23.83
N PHE A 349 2.34 3.43 -24.67
CA PHE A 349 2.04 2.71 -25.92
C PHE A 349 1.45 1.33 -25.65
N ALA A 350 1.97 0.63 -24.63
CA ALA A 350 1.42 -0.66 -24.21
C ALA A 350 -0.03 -0.53 -23.73
N PHE A 351 -0.36 0.52 -22.98
CA PHE A 351 -1.71 0.80 -22.51
C PHE A 351 -2.69 1.07 -23.69
N LEU A 352 -2.28 1.89 -24.65
CA LEU A 352 -3.07 2.13 -25.87
C LEU A 352 -3.27 0.85 -26.67
N TYR A 353 -2.24 0.02 -26.77
CA TYR A 353 -2.35 -1.29 -27.42
C TYR A 353 -3.30 -2.24 -26.67
N MET A 354 -3.29 -2.23 -25.33
CA MET A 354 -4.26 -3.00 -24.54
C MET A 354 -5.70 -2.54 -24.81
N ILE A 355 -5.96 -1.23 -24.90
CA ILE A 355 -7.29 -0.70 -25.29
C ILE A 355 -7.69 -1.23 -26.68
N TYR A 356 -6.77 -1.22 -27.66
CA TYR A 356 -7.02 -1.80 -28.96
C TYR A 356 -7.39 -3.29 -28.88
N LEU A 357 -6.68 -4.10 -28.06
CA LEU A 357 -6.99 -5.52 -27.87
C LEU A 357 -8.37 -5.73 -27.22
N VAL A 358 -8.76 -4.89 -26.27
CA VAL A 358 -10.11 -4.94 -25.67
C VAL A 358 -11.17 -4.69 -26.73
N VAL A 359 -11.04 -3.60 -27.51
CA VAL A 359 -12.06 -3.16 -28.46
C VAL A 359 -12.16 -4.09 -29.67
N LYS A 360 -11.02 -4.54 -30.20
CA LYS A 360 -11.00 -5.33 -31.47
C LYS A 360 -11.01 -6.84 -31.26
N LYS A 361 -10.48 -7.33 -30.14
CA LYS A 361 -10.32 -8.78 -29.89
C LYS A 361 -11.09 -9.28 -28.68
N ALA A 362 -11.74 -8.40 -27.93
CA ALA A 362 -12.41 -8.71 -26.65
C ALA A 362 -11.48 -9.49 -25.68
N ASP A 363 -10.18 -9.13 -25.66
CA ASP A 363 -9.17 -9.81 -24.85
C ASP A 363 -9.42 -9.56 -23.36
N LYS A 364 -9.64 -10.63 -22.62
CA LYS A 364 -9.98 -10.56 -21.18
C LYS A 364 -8.80 -10.14 -20.31
N THR A 365 -7.58 -10.50 -20.71
CA THR A 365 -6.35 -10.11 -19.98
C THR A 365 -6.11 -8.62 -20.14
N ALA A 366 -6.21 -8.11 -21.37
CA ALA A 366 -6.11 -6.68 -21.62
C ALA A 366 -7.22 -5.89 -20.90
N LEU A 367 -8.46 -6.40 -20.91
CA LEU A 367 -9.58 -5.79 -20.19
C LEU A 367 -9.29 -5.69 -18.69
N PHE A 368 -8.79 -6.76 -18.07
CA PHE A 368 -8.43 -6.74 -16.65
C PHE A 368 -7.34 -5.71 -16.35
N LEU A 369 -6.27 -5.65 -17.16
CA LEU A 369 -5.16 -4.71 -16.96
C LEU A 369 -5.58 -3.25 -17.16
N VAL A 370 -6.35 -2.96 -18.21
CA VAL A 370 -6.91 -1.61 -18.46
C VAL A 370 -7.82 -1.19 -17.30
N PHE A 371 -8.71 -2.08 -16.88
CA PHE A 371 -9.60 -1.83 -15.75
C PHE A 371 -8.83 -1.57 -14.45
N ALA A 372 -7.88 -2.43 -14.09
CA ALA A 372 -7.06 -2.29 -12.88
C ALA A 372 -6.27 -0.96 -12.87
N TYR A 373 -5.75 -0.53 -14.03
CA TYR A 373 -5.08 0.75 -14.16
C TYR A 373 -6.04 1.92 -13.95
N LEU A 374 -7.17 1.93 -14.66
CA LEU A 374 -8.12 3.06 -14.60
C LEU A 374 -8.73 3.25 -13.21
N VAL A 375 -9.00 2.17 -12.49
CA VAL A 375 -9.52 2.21 -11.11
C VAL A 375 -8.57 2.91 -10.13
N GLN A 376 -7.27 2.91 -10.41
CA GLN A 376 -6.28 3.59 -9.57
C GLN A 376 -5.98 5.02 -10.07
N TYR A 377 -6.22 5.29 -11.35
CA TYR A 377 -5.82 6.52 -12.00
C TYR A 377 -6.93 7.58 -12.04
N VAL A 378 -8.19 7.16 -12.14
CA VAL A 378 -9.33 8.08 -12.33
C VAL A 378 -9.86 8.69 -11.03
N PRO A 379 -9.88 7.99 -9.85
CA PRO A 379 -10.30 8.64 -8.60
C PRO A 379 -9.27 9.64 -8.13
#